data_1d87f49210121e467f59b7fa0342645f
#
_entry.id   1d87f49210121e467f59b7fa0342645f
#
_cell.length_a   1.000
_cell.length_b   1.000
_cell.length_c   1.000
_cell.angle_alpha   90.00
_cell.angle_beta   90.00
_cell.angle_gamma   90.00
#
_symmetry.space_group_name_H-M   'P 1'
#
loop_
_entity.id
_entity.type
_entity.pdbx_description
1 polymer ?
#
loop_
_entity_poly.entity_id
_entity_poly.type
_entity_poly.pdbx_seq_one_letter_code
_entity_poly.pdbx_strand_id
1 'polypeptide(L)'
;MKKGTLIQLIAFALFCVGLSAQEEPAPAEPAPAEPAPAEPAPAEPAPAAPAKPATPPVPAPPAPPAPKTQPAPEDVAAPPEGAEKTESGIFSRVLQEGTGTSHPKADEKVRVHYSGWQTDGYNFDSSLNRGVPATFGLNQVIKGWTEGVQLMVEGEKRRFWIPGELAYGKLEGELPPVGENGKRPGRPLGQLCFDIELIKILRPHPTPENLTAAPEDASANPSGVASKVVKAGTGEAKPKPTDNVQVHYTVWTADGKVVDSTLPNERPKTLPLKRTIKGFTEGVQMMVEGETRRIWVPTNMAYGAAPPPTAPEGMLVFEVELLKILSN
;
A
#
# COMPACT_ATOMS: atom_id res chain seq x y z
N MET A 1 -5.33 23.96 -29.08
CA MET A 1 -4.42 24.25 -27.96
C MET A 1 -4.81 23.30 -26.84
N LYS A 2 -4.04 22.19 -26.69
CA LYS A 2 -4.34 21.11 -25.72
C LYS A 2 -3.56 21.42 -24.44
N LYS A 3 -4.27 21.65 -23.32
CA LYS A 3 -3.66 21.69 -21.98
C LYS A 3 -3.76 20.30 -21.38
N GLY A 4 -2.64 19.59 -21.30
CA GLY A 4 -2.52 18.33 -20.60
C GLY A 4 -2.50 18.58 -19.08
N THR A 5 -3.45 18.00 -18.37
CA THR A 5 -3.50 18.01 -16.92
C THR A 5 -2.64 16.85 -16.40
N LEU A 6 -1.49 17.20 -15.88
CA LEU A 6 -0.59 16.29 -15.16
C LEU A 6 -1.20 16.01 -13.77
N ILE A 7 -1.79 14.83 -13.59
CA ILE A 7 -2.26 14.39 -12.27
C ILE A 7 -1.06 13.85 -11.50
N GLN A 8 -0.50 14.70 -10.65
CA GLN A 8 0.48 14.29 -9.64
C GLN A 8 -0.23 13.56 -8.50
N LEU A 9 0.11 12.28 -8.29
CA LEU A 9 -0.27 11.53 -7.10
C LEU A 9 0.40 12.17 -5.88
N ILE A 10 -0.38 12.93 -5.11
CA ILE A 10 0.07 13.47 -3.82
C ILE A 10 -0.39 12.48 -2.75
N ALA A 11 0.57 11.70 -2.24
CA ALA A 11 0.40 10.95 -1.01
C ALA A 11 0.35 11.96 0.15
N PHE A 12 -0.85 12.25 0.65
CA PHE A 12 -1.03 13.15 1.78
C PHE A 12 -0.70 12.42 3.08
N ALA A 13 0.48 12.70 3.62
CA ALA A 13 0.77 12.37 5.00
C ALA A 13 0.06 13.44 5.87
N LEU A 14 -0.79 13.00 6.79
CA LEU A 14 -1.36 13.83 7.85
C LEU A 14 -0.22 14.33 8.74
N PHE A 15 0.43 15.43 8.36
CA PHE A 15 1.61 15.94 9.05
C PHE A 15 1.24 17.10 9.98
N CYS A 16 1.77 16.99 11.15
CA CYS A 16 1.68 17.89 12.29
C CYS A 16 2.02 19.33 11.98
N VAL A 17 1.22 20.24 12.48
CA VAL A 17 1.60 21.64 12.65
C VAL A 17 2.19 21.84 14.05
N GLY A 18 3.52 21.92 14.11
CA GLY A 18 4.23 22.50 15.23
C GLY A 18 4.99 23.70 14.70
N LEU A 19 4.40 24.89 14.81
CA LEU A 19 5.06 26.15 14.51
C LEU A 19 5.81 26.61 15.75
N SER A 20 7.14 26.49 15.77
CA SER A 20 7.98 27.38 16.56
C SER A 20 8.97 28.05 15.60
N ALA A 21 8.78 29.34 15.42
CA ALA A 21 9.75 30.19 14.77
C ALA A 21 11.00 30.25 15.65
N GLN A 22 12.13 29.77 15.12
CA GLN A 22 13.46 30.11 15.62
C GLN A 22 14.20 30.82 14.50
N GLU A 23 14.59 32.02 14.82
CA GLU A 23 15.48 32.85 14.01
C GLU A 23 16.77 32.08 13.70
N GLU A 24 17.15 32.10 12.43
CA GLU A 24 18.44 31.62 11.94
C GLU A 24 19.54 32.58 12.40
N PRO A 25 20.58 32.13 13.10
CA PRO A 25 21.76 32.97 13.32
C PRO A 25 22.63 32.99 12.05
N ALA A 26 23.12 34.18 11.73
CA ALA A 26 24.03 34.46 10.62
C ALA A 26 25.28 33.56 10.63
N PRO A 27 25.90 33.31 9.45
CA PRO A 27 27.06 32.43 9.34
C PRO A 27 28.29 33.06 10.03
N ALA A 28 28.89 32.29 10.95
CA ALA A 28 30.12 32.64 11.61
C ALA A 28 31.32 32.48 10.66
N GLU A 29 32.24 33.44 10.69
CA GLU A 29 33.54 33.43 10.02
C GLU A 29 34.38 32.21 10.41
N PRO A 30 35.17 31.64 9.47
CA PRO A 30 36.02 30.49 9.80
C PRO A 30 37.21 30.91 10.68
N ALA A 31 37.37 30.20 11.79
CA ALA A 31 38.54 30.33 12.67
C ALA A 31 39.81 29.80 11.99
N PRO A 32 41.00 30.38 12.34
CA PRO A 32 42.28 30.00 11.73
C PRO A 32 42.68 28.56 12.14
N ALA A 33 43.27 27.86 11.17
CA ALA A 33 43.71 26.47 11.31
C ALA A 33 44.79 26.31 12.40
N GLU A 34 44.57 25.35 13.31
CA GLU A 34 45.59 24.85 14.23
C GLU A 34 46.65 24.02 13.48
N PRO A 35 47.92 24.12 13.88
CA PRO A 35 49.02 23.37 13.24
C PRO A 35 48.90 21.87 13.57
N ALA A 36 49.18 21.04 12.57
CA ALA A 36 49.17 19.58 12.65
C ALA A 36 50.09 19.02 13.76
N PRO A 37 49.65 18.01 14.52
CA PRO A 37 50.52 17.35 15.49
C PRO A 37 51.59 16.50 14.81
N ALA A 38 52.84 16.56 15.36
CA ALA A 38 54.00 15.85 14.88
C ALA A 38 53.83 14.32 14.95
N GLU A 39 54.36 13.64 13.92
CA GLU A 39 54.45 12.18 13.82
C GLU A 39 55.11 11.55 15.04
N PRO A 40 54.53 10.51 15.67
CA PRO A 40 55.22 9.76 16.73
C PRO A 40 56.23 8.80 16.13
N ALA A 41 57.40 8.73 16.78
CA ALA A 41 58.50 7.83 16.47
C ALA A 41 58.07 6.33 16.54
N PRO A 42 58.75 5.43 15.79
CA PRO A 42 58.38 4.03 15.75
C PRO A 42 58.57 3.33 17.10
N ALA A 43 57.49 2.74 17.58
CA ALA A 43 57.49 1.94 18.84
C ALA A 43 58.14 0.55 18.63
N GLU A 44 58.96 0.16 19.57
CA GLU A 44 59.53 -1.20 19.67
C GLU A 44 58.43 -2.29 19.69
N PRO A 45 58.73 -3.49 19.12
CA PRO A 45 57.75 -4.57 19.09
C PRO A 45 57.54 -5.16 20.50
N ALA A 46 56.33 -5.12 21.00
CA ALA A 46 55.89 -5.76 22.21
C ALA A 46 55.94 -7.31 22.11
N PRO A 47 56.24 -8.03 23.20
CA PRO A 47 56.30 -9.50 23.16
C PRO A 47 54.95 -10.13 22.85
N ALA A 48 54.98 -11.18 22.00
CA ALA A 48 53.82 -11.91 21.54
C ALA A 48 52.98 -12.48 22.71
N ALA A 49 51.72 -12.11 22.78
CA ALA A 49 50.73 -12.72 23.67
C ALA A 49 50.42 -14.18 23.24
N PRO A 50 50.15 -15.08 24.20
CA PRO A 50 49.88 -16.49 23.89
C PRO A 50 48.61 -16.62 23.03
N ALA A 51 48.69 -17.45 21.99
CA ALA A 51 47.62 -17.75 21.07
C ALA A 51 46.37 -18.26 21.82
N LYS A 52 45.22 -17.57 21.62
CA LYS A 52 43.91 -18.09 22.04
C LYS A 52 43.60 -19.38 21.26
N PRO A 53 43.03 -20.41 21.93
CA PRO A 53 42.61 -21.62 21.22
C PRO A 53 41.62 -21.29 20.12
N ALA A 54 41.82 -21.85 18.93
CA ALA A 54 40.97 -21.68 17.79
C ALA A 54 39.56 -22.19 18.11
N THR A 55 38.59 -21.29 18.04
CA THR A 55 37.15 -21.64 18.03
C THR A 55 36.87 -22.54 16.83
N PRO A 56 36.16 -23.66 17.00
CA PRO A 56 35.78 -24.49 15.85
C PRO A 56 34.94 -23.67 14.85
N PRO A 57 35.05 -23.93 13.54
CA PRO A 57 34.31 -23.17 12.55
C PRO A 57 32.82 -23.30 12.82
N VAL A 58 32.14 -22.14 12.95
CA VAL A 58 30.69 -22.06 13.02
C VAL A 58 30.16 -22.66 11.73
N PRO A 59 29.27 -23.66 11.75
CA PRO A 59 28.68 -24.19 10.53
C PRO A 59 28.02 -23.06 9.77
N ALA A 60 28.29 -22.99 8.46
CA ALA A 60 27.69 -22.01 7.58
C ALA A 60 26.15 -22.08 7.71
N PRO A 61 25.43 -20.93 7.74
CA PRO A 61 23.99 -20.96 7.75
C PRO A 61 23.48 -21.76 6.55
N PRO A 62 22.41 -22.56 6.72
CA PRO A 62 21.86 -23.34 5.61
C PRO A 62 21.55 -22.40 4.44
N ALA A 63 21.93 -22.84 3.24
CA ALA A 63 21.64 -22.11 2.01
C ALA A 63 20.14 -21.79 1.96
N PRO A 64 19.75 -20.56 1.54
CA PRO A 64 18.34 -20.22 1.39
C PRO A 64 17.67 -21.26 0.49
N PRO A 65 16.43 -21.70 0.84
CA PRO A 65 15.72 -22.69 0.04
C PRO A 65 15.62 -22.19 -1.41
N ALA A 66 15.85 -23.09 -2.38
CA ALA A 66 15.75 -22.77 -3.79
C ALA A 66 14.41 -22.07 -4.09
N PRO A 67 14.36 -21.05 -4.93
CA PRO A 67 13.13 -20.33 -5.24
C PRO A 67 12.10 -21.33 -5.75
N LYS A 68 10.94 -21.38 -5.07
CA LYS A 68 9.82 -22.22 -5.46
C LYS A 68 9.26 -21.65 -6.76
N THR A 69 9.62 -22.21 -7.90
CA THR A 69 9.02 -21.86 -9.17
C THR A 69 7.66 -22.54 -9.28
N GLN A 70 6.63 -21.80 -9.71
CA GLN A 70 5.33 -22.40 -9.97
C GLN A 70 5.42 -23.22 -11.28
N PRO A 71 4.96 -24.48 -11.27
CA PRO A 71 4.94 -25.29 -12.49
C PRO A 71 4.03 -24.62 -13.53
N ALA A 72 4.46 -24.66 -14.78
CA ALA A 72 3.65 -24.19 -15.89
C ALA A 72 2.43 -25.08 -16.08
N PRO A 73 1.26 -24.53 -16.40
CA PRO A 73 0.13 -25.34 -16.80
C PRO A 73 0.34 -25.98 -18.17
N GLU A 74 -0.33 -27.10 -18.45
CA GLU A 74 -0.19 -27.84 -19.72
C GLU A 74 -0.61 -27.00 -20.93
N ASP A 75 -1.59 -26.10 -20.75
CA ASP A 75 -2.13 -25.20 -21.77
C ASP A 75 -1.45 -23.80 -21.79
N VAL A 76 -0.23 -23.67 -21.23
CA VAL A 76 0.50 -22.40 -21.14
C VAL A 76 0.75 -21.75 -22.49
N ALA A 77 1.01 -22.58 -23.53
CA ALA A 77 1.38 -22.11 -24.86
C ALA A 77 0.20 -21.53 -25.66
N ALA A 78 -0.99 -22.05 -25.44
CA ALA A 78 -2.18 -21.63 -26.18
C ALA A 78 -3.47 -21.88 -25.36
N PRO A 79 -4.50 -21.06 -25.55
CA PRO A 79 -5.80 -21.31 -24.90
C PRO A 79 -6.41 -22.62 -25.42
N PRO A 80 -7.06 -23.42 -24.54
CA PRO A 80 -7.74 -24.61 -24.95
C PRO A 80 -9.02 -24.30 -25.71
N GLU A 81 -9.58 -25.29 -26.40
CA GLU A 81 -10.89 -25.19 -27.03
C GLU A 81 -11.97 -24.86 -25.97
N GLY A 82 -12.85 -23.89 -26.29
CA GLY A 82 -13.89 -23.43 -25.37
C GLY A 82 -13.43 -22.33 -24.39
N ALA A 83 -12.18 -21.86 -24.46
CA ALA A 83 -11.80 -20.66 -23.72
C ALA A 83 -12.59 -19.43 -24.19
N GLU A 84 -13.05 -18.62 -23.23
CA GLU A 84 -13.75 -17.36 -23.53
C GLU A 84 -12.79 -16.37 -24.19
N LYS A 85 -13.24 -15.66 -25.23
CA LYS A 85 -12.44 -14.67 -25.95
C LYS A 85 -13.09 -13.30 -25.87
N THR A 86 -12.31 -12.29 -25.48
CA THR A 86 -12.75 -10.89 -25.51
C THR A 86 -12.56 -10.28 -26.92
N GLU A 87 -13.18 -9.12 -27.18
CA GLU A 87 -13.02 -8.39 -28.43
C GLU A 87 -11.55 -7.95 -28.68
N SER A 88 -10.81 -7.64 -27.63
CA SER A 88 -9.39 -7.26 -27.70
C SER A 88 -8.45 -8.44 -27.98
N GLY A 89 -8.97 -9.68 -27.92
CA GLY A 89 -8.21 -10.90 -28.21
C GLY A 89 -7.62 -11.59 -26.99
N ILE A 90 -7.99 -11.22 -25.77
CA ILE A 90 -7.63 -11.97 -24.56
C ILE A 90 -8.48 -13.23 -24.52
N PHE A 91 -7.83 -14.38 -24.28
CA PHE A 91 -8.54 -15.59 -23.93
C PHE A 91 -8.53 -15.81 -22.43
N SER A 92 -9.60 -16.37 -21.88
CA SER A 92 -9.68 -16.71 -20.47
C SER A 92 -10.47 -17.96 -20.18
N ARG A 93 -10.20 -18.57 -19.02
CA ARG A 93 -10.94 -19.70 -18.49
C ARG A 93 -11.03 -19.60 -16.97
N VAL A 94 -12.22 -19.73 -16.42
CA VAL A 94 -12.43 -19.85 -14.97
C VAL A 94 -11.81 -21.19 -14.50
N LEU A 95 -10.93 -21.11 -13.51
CA LEU A 95 -10.32 -22.27 -12.86
C LEU A 95 -11.06 -22.59 -11.55
N GLN A 96 -11.59 -21.57 -10.90
CA GLN A 96 -12.39 -21.65 -9.68
C GLN A 96 -13.39 -20.50 -9.67
N GLU A 97 -14.65 -20.80 -9.45
CA GLU A 97 -15.69 -19.78 -9.29
C GLU A 97 -15.47 -18.94 -8.04
N GLY A 98 -15.75 -17.63 -8.16
CA GLY A 98 -15.73 -16.71 -7.04
C GLY A 98 -17.03 -16.67 -6.26
N THR A 99 -16.99 -16.06 -5.10
CA THR A 99 -18.18 -15.84 -4.25
C THR A 99 -18.66 -14.39 -4.26
N GLY A 100 -17.86 -13.50 -4.83
CA GLY A 100 -18.19 -12.07 -4.98
C GLY A 100 -19.31 -11.86 -6.00
N THR A 101 -19.99 -10.72 -5.88
CA THR A 101 -21.09 -10.32 -6.78
C THR A 101 -20.76 -9.07 -7.61
N SER A 102 -19.61 -8.48 -7.38
CA SER A 102 -19.20 -7.26 -8.08
C SER A 102 -17.82 -7.39 -8.71
N HIS A 103 -17.66 -6.78 -9.87
CA HIS A 103 -16.42 -6.74 -10.62
C HIS A 103 -15.61 -5.48 -10.27
N PRO A 104 -14.26 -5.54 -10.32
CA PRO A 104 -13.44 -4.35 -10.14
C PRO A 104 -13.57 -3.41 -11.33
N LYS A 105 -13.44 -2.10 -11.07
CA LYS A 105 -13.35 -1.08 -12.11
C LYS A 105 -11.90 -0.83 -12.50
N ALA A 106 -11.70 -0.25 -13.70
CA ALA A 106 -10.38 0.01 -14.26
C ALA A 106 -9.48 0.93 -13.39
N ASP A 107 -10.07 1.76 -12.55
CA ASP A 107 -9.39 2.71 -11.65
C ASP A 107 -9.26 2.19 -10.21
N GLU A 108 -9.81 1.02 -9.92
CA GLU A 108 -9.76 0.42 -8.59
C GLU A 108 -8.45 -0.37 -8.36
N LYS A 109 -8.17 -0.62 -7.10
CA LYS A 109 -7.08 -1.50 -6.67
C LYS A 109 -7.61 -2.88 -6.34
N VAL A 110 -6.79 -3.88 -6.63
CA VAL A 110 -7.10 -5.28 -6.32
C VAL A 110 -5.96 -5.92 -5.57
N ARG A 111 -6.30 -6.85 -4.69
CA ARG A 111 -5.37 -7.77 -4.05
C ARG A 111 -5.52 -9.14 -4.70
N VAL A 112 -4.41 -9.68 -5.17
CA VAL A 112 -4.41 -10.92 -5.95
C VAL A 112 -3.26 -11.84 -5.53
N HIS A 113 -3.47 -13.15 -5.68
CA HIS A 113 -2.39 -14.06 -5.98
C HIS A 113 -2.30 -14.24 -7.50
N TYR A 114 -1.08 -14.36 -8.01
CA TYR A 114 -0.86 -14.60 -9.43
C TYR A 114 0.42 -15.37 -9.69
N SER A 115 0.45 -16.02 -10.85
CA SER A 115 1.65 -16.55 -11.48
C SER A 115 1.60 -16.23 -12.96
N GLY A 116 2.74 -15.86 -13.54
CA GLY A 116 2.85 -15.52 -14.95
C GLY A 116 3.94 -16.34 -15.63
N TRP A 117 3.64 -16.84 -16.83
CA TRP A 117 4.52 -17.65 -17.66
C TRP A 117 4.60 -17.12 -19.09
N GLN A 118 5.72 -17.36 -19.73
CA GLN A 118 5.84 -17.28 -21.18
C GLN A 118 5.38 -18.60 -21.80
N THR A 119 5.19 -18.61 -23.11
CA THR A 119 4.60 -19.76 -23.86
C THR A 119 5.40 -21.05 -23.79
N ASP A 120 6.68 -20.99 -23.44
CA ASP A 120 7.55 -22.15 -23.22
C ASP A 120 7.54 -22.67 -21.77
N GLY A 121 6.68 -22.12 -20.91
CA GLY A 121 6.53 -22.51 -19.52
C GLY A 121 7.47 -21.80 -18.54
N TYR A 122 8.31 -20.88 -19.01
CA TYR A 122 9.16 -20.10 -18.11
C TYR A 122 8.32 -19.20 -17.19
N ASN A 123 8.35 -19.48 -15.88
CA ASN A 123 7.69 -18.65 -14.86
C ASN A 123 8.53 -17.39 -14.60
N PHE A 124 8.08 -16.24 -15.10
CA PHE A 124 8.83 -14.99 -14.96
C PHE A 124 8.48 -14.22 -13.69
N ASP A 125 7.29 -14.40 -13.13
CA ASP A 125 6.90 -13.78 -11.86
C ASP A 125 5.75 -14.52 -11.19
N SER A 126 5.75 -14.54 -9.84
CA SER A 126 4.69 -15.14 -9.04
C SER A 126 4.65 -14.58 -7.63
N SER A 127 3.47 -14.19 -7.18
CA SER A 127 3.22 -13.81 -5.78
C SER A 127 3.23 -15.04 -4.86
N LEU A 128 2.92 -16.23 -5.39
CA LEU A 128 2.96 -17.48 -4.63
C LEU A 128 4.40 -17.85 -4.24
N ASN A 129 5.37 -17.55 -5.12
CA ASN A 129 6.79 -17.75 -4.81
C ASN A 129 7.26 -16.85 -3.66
N ARG A 130 6.66 -15.67 -3.53
CA ARG A 130 6.92 -14.72 -2.43
C ARG A 130 6.13 -15.05 -1.15
N GLY A 131 5.12 -15.93 -1.22
CA GLY A 131 4.27 -16.32 -0.09
C GLY A 131 3.31 -15.24 0.39
N VAL A 132 3.18 -14.12 -0.34
CA VAL A 132 2.30 -13.01 0.02
C VAL A 132 1.54 -12.48 -1.20
N PRO A 133 0.25 -12.14 -1.05
CA PRO A 133 -0.52 -11.52 -2.13
C PRO A 133 0.08 -10.17 -2.55
N ALA A 134 -0.13 -9.81 -3.80
CA ALA A 134 0.25 -8.51 -4.34
C ALA A 134 -0.97 -7.59 -4.48
N THR A 135 -0.75 -6.29 -4.34
CA THR A 135 -1.77 -5.26 -4.54
C THR A 135 -1.41 -4.40 -5.73
N PHE A 136 -2.34 -4.27 -6.69
CA PHE A 136 -2.16 -3.48 -7.90
C PHE A 136 -3.32 -2.52 -8.12
N GLY A 137 -3.04 -1.31 -8.63
CA GLY A 137 -4.02 -0.48 -9.29
C GLY A 137 -4.22 -0.98 -10.72
N LEU A 138 -5.45 -1.26 -11.13
CA LEU A 138 -5.74 -1.79 -12.46
C LEU A 138 -5.39 -0.80 -13.59
N ASN A 139 -5.29 0.49 -13.28
CA ASN A 139 -4.79 1.53 -14.21
C ASN A 139 -3.25 1.62 -14.31
N GLN A 140 -2.51 0.79 -13.56
CA GLN A 140 -1.05 0.80 -13.46
C GLN A 140 -0.40 -0.53 -13.91
N VAL A 141 -1.19 -1.44 -14.44
CA VAL A 141 -0.75 -2.74 -14.95
C VAL A 141 -0.84 -2.80 -16.47
N ILE A 142 -0.44 -3.92 -17.07
CA ILE A 142 -0.58 -4.14 -18.52
C ILE A 142 -2.07 -4.13 -18.93
N LYS A 143 -2.35 -3.69 -20.14
CA LYS A 143 -3.74 -3.53 -20.64
C LYS A 143 -4.56 -4.82 -20.50
N GLY A 144 -3.95 -5.96 -20.76
CA GLY A 144 -4.59 -7.27 -20.60
C GLY A 144 -5.02 -7.58 -19.18
N TRP A 145 -4.28 -7.12 -18.16
CA TRP A 145 -4.70 -7.23 -16.77
C TRP A 145 -5.83 -6.25 -16.44
N THR A 146 -5.70 -4.98 -16.90
CA THR A 146 -6.76 -3.98 -16.69
C THR A 146 -8.10 -4.50 -17.21
N GLU A 147 -8.13 -5.11 -18.40
CA GLU A 147 -9.34 -5.66 -18.99
C GLU A 147 -9.74 -7.00 -18.32
N GLY A 148 -8.81 -7.96 -18.26
CA GLY A 148 -9.10 -9.33 -17.80
C GLY A 148 -9.58 -9.39 -16.35
N VAL A 149 -8.93 -8.65 -15.43
CA VAL A 149 -9.31 -8.69 -14.01
C VAL A 149 -10.70 -8.06 -13.78
N GLN A 150 -11.15 -7.15 -14.63
CA GLN A 150 -12.53 -6.62 -14.57
C GLN A 150 -13.60 -7.66 -14.92
N LEU A 151 -13.24 -8.81 -15.50
CA LEU A 151 -14.16 -9.94 -15.72
C LEU A 151 -14.34 -10.80 -14.47
N MET A 152 -13.46 -10.65 -13.47
CA MET A 152 -13.42 -11.50 -12.27
C MET A 152 -14.28 -10.93 -11.14
N VAL A 153 -14.66 -11.81 -10.22
CA VAL A 153 -15.28 -11.46 -8.92
C VAL A 153 -14.38 -11.93 -7.78
N GLU A 154 -14.59 -11.40 -6.57
CA GLU A 154 -13.81 -11.84 -5.38
C GLU A 154 -13.94 -13.34 -5.13
N GLY A 155 -12.81 -13.98 -4.84
CA GLY A 155 -12.70 -15.44 -4.64
C GLY A 155 -12.50 -16.23 -5.94
N GLU A 156 -12.62 -15.61 -7.10
CA GLU A 156 -12.45 -16.26 -8.39
C GLU A 156 -10.97 -16.48 -8.70
N LYS A 157 -10.65 -17.63 -9.30
CA LYS A 157 -9.37 -17.91 -9.94
C LYS A 157 -9.59 -18.14 -11.43
N ARG A 158 -8.88 -17.36 -12.27
CA ARG A 158 -9.03 -17.38 -13.72
C ARG A 158 -7.67 -17.42 -14.40
N ARG A 159 -7.57 -18.19 -15.48
CA ARG A 159 -6.42 -18.19 -16.38
C ARG A 159 -6.67 -17.29 -17.55
N PHE A 160 -5.64 -16.53 -17.92
CA PHE A 160 -5.64 -15.61 -19.04
C PHE A 160 -4.49 -15.91 -19.99
N TRP A 161 -4.75 -15.88 -21.29
CA TRP A 161 -3.75 -15.84 -22.36
C TRP A 161 -3.83 -14.46 -22.99
N ILE A 162 -2.82 -13.63 -22.71
CA ILE A 162 -2.79 -12.22 -23.07
C ILE A 162 -1.84 -12.03 -24.21
N PRO A 163 -2.30 -11.55 -25.41
CA PRO A 163 -1.42 -11.27 -26.52
C PRO A 163 -0.40 -10.19 -26.19
N GLY A 164 0.77 -10.24 -26.82
CA GLY A 164 1.88 -9.35 -26.53
C GLY A 164 1.55 -7.86 -26.60
N GLU A 165 0.65 -7.45 -27.52
CA GLU A 165 0.19 -6.06 -27.68
C GLU A 165 -0.57 -5.50 -26.48
N LEU A 166 -1.17 -6.40 -25.70
CA LEU A 166 -1.85 -6.06 -24.45
C LEU A 166 -1.00 -6.34 -23.22
N ALA A 167 0.24 -6.82 -23.42
CA ALA A 167 1.24 -7.10 -22.41
C ALA A 167 2.44 -6.15 -22.51
N TYR A 168 3.65 -6.66 -22.65
CA TYR A 168 4.88 -5.86 -22.72
C TYR A 168 5.41 -5.66 -24.16
N GLY A 169 4.73 -6.14 -25.16
CA GLY A 169 5.06 -6.03 -26.56
C GLY A 169 5.13 -7.36 -27.30
N LYS A 170 5.16 -7.29 -28.63
CA LYS A 170 5.32 -8.45 -29.49
C LYS A 170 6.71 -9.06 -29.31
N LEU A 171 6.79 -10.36 -29.47
CA LEU A 171 8.05 -11.08 -29.60
C LEU A 171 8.41 -11.15 -31.09
N GLU A 172 9.57 -10.60 -31.45
CA GLU A 172 10.17 -10.76 -32.76
C GLU A 172 11.26 -11.85 -32.66
N GLY A 173 11.01 -12.99 -33.27
CA GLY A 173 11.92 -14.13 -33.24
C GLY A 173 11.65 -15.06 -32.04
N GLU A 174 12.72 -15.70 -31.56
CA GLU A 174 12.67 -16.70 -30.51
C GLU A 174 12.79 -16.08 -29.11
N LEU A 175 12.24 -16.79 -28.11
CA LEU A 175 12.40 -16.40 -26.71
C LEU A 175 13.90 -16.45 -26.32
N PRO A 176 14.44 -15.41 -25.66
CA PRO A 176 15.81 -15.44 -25.17
C PRO A 176 16.04 -16.61 -24.22
N PRO A 177 17.22 -17.23 -24.21
CA PRO A 177 17.51 -18.30 -23.26
C PRO A 177 17.47 -17.83 -21.82
N VAL A 178 17.15 -18.75 -20.91
CA VAL A 178 17.26 -18.50 -19.46
C VAL A 178 18.74 -18.47 -19.10
N GLY A 179 19.19 -17.39 -18.48
CA GLY A 179 20.56 -17.23 -18.04
C GLY A 179 20.94 -18.15 -16.87
N GLU A 180 22.22 -18.21 -16.52
CA GLU A 180 22.76 -19.03 -15.42
C GLU A 180 22.15 -18.68 -14.04
N ASN A 181 21.69 -17.45 -13.89
CA ASN A 181 20.98 -16.98 -12.69
C ASN A 181 19.50 -17.44 -12.62
N GLY A 182 19.06 -18.30 -13.55
CA GLY A 182 17.68 -18.76 -13.67
C GLY A 182 16.70 -17.70 -14.15
N LYS A 183 17.18 -16.56 -14.66
CA LYS A 183 16.34 -15.47 -15.16
C LYS A 183 16.54 -15.21 -16.63
N ARG A 184 15.46 -14.87 -17.32
CA ARG A 184 15.49 -14.43 -18.70
C ARG A 184 15.73 -12.93 -18.76
N PRO A 185 16.61 -12.43 -19.64
CA PRO A 185 16.89 -10.99 -19.72
C PRO A 185 15.71 -10.21 -20.28
N GLY A 186 15.53 -8.98 -19.77
CA GLY A 186 14.51 -8.06 -20.26
C GLY A 186 13.11 -8.33 -19.71
N ARG A 187 12.11 -7.74 -20.39
CA ARG A 187 10.68 -7.93 -20.10
C ARG A 187 10.18 -9.19 -20.81
N PRO A 188 9.19 -9.89 -20.25
CA PRO A 188 8.58 -11.03 -20.94
C PRO A 188 7.78 -10.53 -22.15
N LEU A 189 8.28 -10.77 -23.36
CA LEU A 189 7.65 -10.41 -24.63
C LEU A 189 6.78 -11.54 -25.17
N GLY A 190 5.90 -11.22 -26.12
CA GLY A 190 5.00 -12.16 -26.75
C GLY A 190 3.74 -12.42 -25.92
N GLN A 191 3.01 -13.47 -26.28
CA GLN A 191 1.86 -13.93 -25.51
C GLN A 191 2.30 -14.37 -24.12
N LEU A 192 1.53 -13.97 -23.11
CA LEU A 192 1.75 -14.34 -21.71
C LEU A 192 0.55 -15.11 -21.18
N CYS A 193 0.81 -16.13 -20.38
CA CYS A 193 -0.18 -16.88 -19.64
C CYS A 193 -0.14 -16.48 -18.17
N PHE A 194 -1.29 -16.17 -17.57
CA PHE A 194 -1.40 -15.83 -16.15
C PHE A 194 -2.51 -16.64 -15.48
N ASP A 195 -2.23 -17.20 -14.32
CA ASP A 195 -3.24 -17.58 -13.35
C ASP A 195 -3.38 -16.44 -12.34
N ILE A 196 -4.58 -15.91 -12.17
CA ILE A 196 -4.88 -14.84 -11.24
C ILE A 196 -6.01 -15.31 -10.31
N GLU A 197 -5.81 -15.18 -9.01
CA GLU A 197 -6.83 -15.33 -7.98
C GLU A 197 -7.15 -13.94 -7.42
N LEU A 198 -8.37 -13.47 -7.63
CA LEU A 198 -8.83 -12.19 -7.11
C LEU A 198 -9.29 -12.35 -5.66
N ILE A 199 -8.43 -12.00 -4.72
CA ILE A 199 -8.70 -12.13 -3.29
C ILE A 199 -9.66 -11.04 -2.82
N LYS A 200 -9.43 -9.78 -3.25
CA LYS A 200 -10.22 -8.64 -2.80
C LYS A 200 -10.14 -7.44 -3.74
N ILE A 201 -11.26 -6.74 -3.89
CA ILE A 201 -11.35 -5.44 -4.53
C ILE A 201 -11.21 -4.38 -3.44
N LEU A 202 -10.17 -3.54 -3.52
CA LEU A 202 -9.85 -2.56 -2.50
C LEU A 202 -10.55 -1.23 -2.84
N ARG A 203 -11.73 -1.07 -2.28
CA ARG A 203 -12.54 0.14 -2.41
C ARG A 203 -12.39 1.02 -1.16
N PRO A 204 -12.39 2.35 -1.32
CA PRO A 204 -12.65 3.21 -0.18
C PRO A 204 -14.06 2.90 0.36
N HIS A 205 -14.33 3.26 1.61
CA HIS A 205 -15.71 3.22 2.12
C HIS A 205 -16.62 3.97 1.14
N PRO A 206 -17.86 3.48 0.91
CA PRO A 206 -18.83 4.23 0.14
C PRO A 206 -19.01 5.61 0.80
N THR A 207 -19.08 6.65 -0.03
CA THR A 207 -19.30 8.01 0.46
C THR A 207 -20.59 8.07 1.26
N PRO A 208 -20.56 8.48 2.54
CA PRO A 208 -21.77 8.56 3.35
C PRO A 208 -22.72 9.65 2.83
N GLU A 209 -24.02 9.45 2.99
CA GLU A 209 -25.02 10.44 2.59
C GLU A 209 -24.98 11.73 3.44
N ASN A 210 -24.58 11.63 4.71
CA ASN A 210 -24.64 12.73 5.69
C ASN A 210 -23.27 13.41 5.87
N LEU A 211 -22.71 13.98 4.80
CA LEU A 211 -21.40 14.64 4.87
C LEU A 211 -21.49 16.12 5.27
N THR A 212 -22.60 16.80 4.99
CA THR A 212 -22.77 18.23 5.26
C THR A 212 -23.21 18.54 6.68
N ALA A 213 -23.82 17.58 7.38
CA ALA A 213 -24.24 17.70 8.76
C ALA A 213 -24.31 16.32 9.42
N ALA A 214 -24.04 16.26 10.73
CA ALA A 214 -24.27 15.07 11.51
C ALA A 214 -25.79 14.78 11.60
N PRO A 215 -26.23 13.51 11.55
CA PRO A 215 -27.64 13.17 11.73
C PRO A 215 -28.11 13.47 13.15
N GLU A 216 -29.42 13.60 13.33
CA GLU A 216 -30.01 13.98 14.64
C GLU A 216 -29.70 12.99 15.76
N ASP A 217 -29.48 11.72 15.43
CA ASP A 217 -29.11 10.68 16.37
C ASP A 217 -27.59 10.59 16.67
N ALA A 218 -26.80 11.52 16.13
CA ALA A 218 -25.38 11.63 16.48
C ALA A 218 -25.21 12.36 17.84
N SER A 219 -24.29 11.87 18.64
CA SER A 219 -23.88 12.56 19.87
C SER A 219 -22.91 13.68 19.52
N ALA A 220 -23.18 14.89 20.04
CA ALA A 220 -22.32 16.06 19.85
C ALA A 220 -21.63 16.48 21.16
N ASN A 221 -20.34 16.86 21.03
CA ASN A 221 -19.57 17.45 22.12
C ASN A 221 -19.76 18.99 22.17
N PRO A 222 -19.45 19.67 23.32
CA PRO A 222 -19.44 21.12 23.37
C PRO A 222 -18.53 21.82 22.39
N SER A 223 -17.51 21.13 21.88
CA SER A 223 -16.59 21.59 20.80
C SER A 223 -17.24 21.65 19.42
N GLY A 224 -18.44 21.07 19.25
CA GLY A 224 -19.12 20.91 17.97
C GLY A 224 -18.73 19.64 17.21
N VAL A 225 -17.82 18.81 17.73
CA VAL A 225 -17.54 17.50 17.16
C VAL A 225 -18.73 16.58 17.44
N ALA A 226 -19.32 16.06 16.35
CA ALA A 226 -20.41 15.10 16.47
C ALA A 226 -19.92 13.70 16.05
N SER A 227 -20.51 12.65 16.60
CA SER A 227 -20.14 11.28 16.26
C SER A 227 -21.28 10.29 16.40
N LYS A 228 -21.21 9.21 15.63
CA LYS A 228 -22.16 8.10 15.68
C LYS A 228 -21.42 6.78 15.60
N VAL A 229 -21.76 5.83 16.49
CA VAL A 229 -21.26 4.46 16.42
C VAL A 229 -21.86 3.78 15.20
N VAL A 230 -21.01 3.27 14.31
CA VAL A 230 -21.41 2.49 13.14
C VAL A 230 -21.39 0.99 13.48
N LYS A 231 -20.37 0.56 14.22
CA LYS A 231 -20.22 -0.79 14.74
C LYS A 231 -19.67 -0.72 16.16
N ALA A 232 -20.34 -1.39 17.09
CA ALA A 232 -19.87 -1.43 18.48
C ALA A 232 -18.54 -2.19 18.57
N GLY A 233 -17.64 -1.70 19.41
CA GLY A 233 -16.40 -2.36 19.77
C GLY A 233 -16.58 -3.37 20.90
N THR A 234 -15.52 -4.12 21.16
CA THR A 234 -15.47 -5.15 22.23
C THR A 234 -14.52 -4.75 23.36
N GLY A 235 -13.73 -3.69 23.17
CA GLY A 235 -12.82 -3.17 24.19
C GLY A 235 -13.56 -2.40 25.29
N GLU A 236 -12.90 -2.20 26.43
CA GLU A 236 -13.42 -1.38 27.56
C GLU A 236 -12.67 -0.05 27.70
N ALA A 237 -11.37 -0.07 27.36
CA ALA A 237 -10.51 1.10 27.50
C ALA A 237 -10.70 2.09 26.33
N LYS A 238 -10.62 3.38 26.66
CA LYS A 238 -10.61 4.47 25.70
C LYS A 238 -9.23 5.10 25.59
N PRO A 239 -8.82 5.57 24.39
CA PRO A 239 -7.53 6.21 24.19
C PRO A 239 -7.39 7.51 25.01
N LYS A 240 -6.22 7.74 25.57
CA LYS A 240 -5.83 9.02 26.16
C LYS A 240 -5.28 9.95 25.05
N PRO A 241 -5.28 11.29 25.27
CA PRO A 241 -4.75 12.24 24.27
C PRO A 241 -3.29 12.01 23.90
N THR A 242 -2.52 11.35 24.77
CA THR A 242 -1.09 11.05 24.60
C THR A 242 -0.81 9.71 23.92
N ASP A 243 -1.81 8.86 23.80
CA ASP A 243 -1.65 7.52 23.26
C ASP A 243 -1.43 7.54 21.73
N ASN A 244 -0.81 6.48 21.23
CA ASN A 244 -0.84 6.14 19.84
C ASN A 244 -2.00 5.18 19.59
N VAL A 245 -2.65 5.30 18.45
CA VAL A 245 -3.74 4.41 18.05
C VAL A 245 -3.43 3.78 16.71
N GLN A 246 -3.77 2.52 16.56
CA GLN A 246 -3.75 1.83 15.28
C GLN A 246 -5.16 1.80 14.73
N VAL A 247 -5.37 2.40 13.56
CA VAL A 247 -6.69 2.62 12.98
C VAL A 247 -6.74 2.27 11.50
N HIS A 248 -7.90 1.83 11.04
CA HIS A 248 -8.36 2.06 9.68
C HIS A 248 -9.25 3.29 9.64
N TYR A 249 -9.14 4.09 8.59
CA TYR A 249 -10.02 5.24 8.41
C TYR A 249 -10.20 5.63 6.94
N THR A 250 -11.27 6.32 6.68
CA THR A 250 -11.48 7.14 5.48
C THR A 250 -11.95 8.51 5.91
N VAL A 251 -11.47 9.55 5.25
CA VAL A 251 -11.87 10.94 5.49
C VAL A 251 -12.38 11.58 4.20
N TRP A 252 -13.50 12.29 4.31
CA TRP A 252 -14.15 13.02 3.22
C TRP A 252 -14.27 14.51 3.58
N THR A 253 -14.27 15.34 2.54
CA THR A 253 -14.77 16.70 2.59
C THR A 253 -16.30 16.68 2.50
N ALA A 254 -16.96 17.81 2.85
CA ALA A 254 -18.41 17.92 2.82
C ALA A 254 -19.04 17.73 1.41
N ASP A 255 -18.27 17.93 0.35
CA ASP A 255 -18.67 17.69 -1.04
C ASP A 255 -18.47 16.23 -1.50
N GLY A 256 -18.03 15.34 -0.60
CA GLY A 256 -17.90 13.90 -0.87
C GLY A 256 -16.55 13.46 -1.44
N LYS A 257 -15.60 14.38 -1.59
CA LYS A 257 -14.27 14.03 -2.04
C LYS A 257 -13.51 13.28 -0.95
N VAL A 258 -12.94 12.10 -1.28
CA VAL A 258 -12.04 11.38 -0.39
C VAL A 258 -10.72 12.15 -0.28
N VAL A 259 -10.35 12.53 0.93
CA VAL A 259 -9.09 13.20 1.26
C VAL A 259 -7.97 12.19 1.47
N ASP A 260 -8.24 11.17 2.30
CA ASP A 260 -7.29 10.09 2.61
C ASP A 260 -8.05 8.84 3.07
N SER A 261 -7.47 7.66 2.82
CA SER A 261 -8.03 6.39 3.27
C SER A 261 -6.93 5.33 3.40
N THR A 262 -7.03 4.54 4.48
CA THR A 262 -6.16 3.38 4.69
C THR A 262 -6.70 2.11 4.01
N LEU A 263 -7.99 2.09 3.65
CA LEU A 263 -8.66 0.90 3.15
C LEU A 263 -8.17 0.43 1.78
N PRO A 264 -7.87 1.32 0.80
CA PRO A 264 -7.37 0.86 -0.49
C PRO A 264 -6.04 0.10 -0.43
N ASN A 265 -5.35 0.14 0.70
CA ASN A 265 -4.11 -0.59 0.91
C ASN A 265 -4.23 -1.63 2.04
N GLU A 266 -5.36 -1.65 2.78
CA GLU A 266 -5.61 -2.45 3.99
C GLU A 266 -4.41 -2.46 4.97
N ARG A 267 -3.68 -1.36 5.01
CA ARG A 267 -2.60 -1.15 5.95
C ARG A 267 -3.07 -0.14 6.99
N PRO A 268 -3.31 -0.59 8.23
CA PRO A 268 -3.67 0.33 9.29
C PRO A 268 -2.55 1.36 9.52
N LYS A 269 -2.93 2.57 9.89
CA LYS A 269 -1.99 3.59 10.32
C LYS A 269 -1.89 3.61 11.84
N THR A 270 -0.67 3.75 12.34
CA THR A 270 -0.42 4.11 13.73
C THR A 270 -0.30 5.63 13.81
N LEU A 271 -1.22 6.26 14.53
CA LEU A 271 -1.32 7.71 14.68
C LEU A 271 -1.10 8.12 16.15
N PRO A 272 -0.12 8.98 16.45
CA PRO A 272 -0.02 9.62 17.76
C PRO A 272 -1.11 10.67 17.89
N LEU A 273 -2.07 10.51 18.80
CA LEU A 273 -3.24 11.39 18.94
C LEU A 273 -2.85 12.85 19.17
N LYS A 274 -1.78 13.11 19.92
CA LYS A 274 -1.22 14.45 20.15
C LYS A 274 -0.79 15.19 18.89
N ARG A 275 -0.68 14.47 17.76
CA ARG A 275 -0.24 15.03 16.47
C ARG A 275 -1.35 15.04 15.41
N THR A 276 -2.56 14.69 15.75
CA THR A 276 -3.72 14.76 14.85
C THR A 276 -4.51 16.06 15.08
N ILE A 277 -5.42 16.38 14.15
CA ILE A 277 -6.34 17.52 14.35
C ILE A 277 -7.20 17.28 15.59
N LYS A 278 -7.56 18.37 16.27
CA LYS A 278 -8.27 18.32 17.57
C LYS A 278 -9.56 17.50 17.51
N GLY A 279 -10.35 17.68 16.45
CA GLY A 279 -11.62 16.98 16.31
C GLY A 279 -11.44 15.47 16.08
N PHE A 280 -10.40 15.04 15.38
CA PHE A 280 -10.09 13.62 15.25
C PHE A 280 -9.69 13.02 16.61
N THR A 281 -8.82 13.71 17.36
CA THR A 281 -8.43 13.28 18.70
C THR A 281 -9.64 13.12 19.60
N GLU A 282 -10.53 14.12 19.68
CA GLU A 282 -11.74 14.05 20.50
C GLU A 282 -12.67 12.90 20.09
N GLY A 283 -12.86 12.70 18.77
CA GLY A 283 -13.68 11.62 18.25
C GLY A 283 -13.14 10.23 18.61
N VAL A 284 -11.84 10.03 18.45
CA VAL A 284 -11.19 8.74 18.73
C VAL A 284 -11.16 8.45 20.25
N GLN A 285 -11.05 9.47 21.11
CA GLN A 285 -11.12 9.31 22.57
C GLN A 285 -12.48 8.82 23.08
N MET A 286 -13.53 8.89 22.27
CA MET A 286 -14.83 8.30 22.61
C MET A 286 -14.93 6.81 22.29
N MET A 287 -14.00 6.27 21.48
CA MET A 287 -14.02 4.91 20.97
C MET A 287 -13.39 3.90 21.94
N VAL A 288 -13.75 2.64 21.72
CA VAL A 288 -13.07 1.47 22.33
C VAL A 288 -12.51 0.58 21.21
N GLU A 289 -11.58 -0.33 21.53
CA GLU A 289 -11.01 -1.25 20.54
C GLU A 289 -12.09 -2.11 19.85
N GLY A 290 -11.97 -2.28 18.53
CA GLY A 290 -12.94 -2.96 17.68
C GLY A 290 -14.14 -2.12 17.24
N GLU A 291 -14.26 -0.89 17.72
CA GLU A 291 -15.36 0.02 17.37
C GLU A 291 -15.09 0.69 16.01
N THR A 292 -16.16 0.82 15.20
CA THR A 292 -16.18 1.71 14.03
C THR A 292 -17.11 2.88 14.34
N ARG A 293 -16.60 4.10 14.19
CA ARG A 293 -17.31 5.35 14.48
C ARG A 293 -17.19 6.32 13.34
N ARG A 294 -18.29 6.99 13.02
CA ARG A 294 -18.28 8.14 12.11
C ARG A 294 -18.22 9.41 12.93
N ILE A 295 -17.35 10.34 12.52
CA ILE A 295 -17.02 11.57 13.28
C ILE A 295 -17.11 12.74 12.31
N TRP A 296 -17.96 13.72 12.63
CA TRP A 296 -18.09 15.00 11.93
C TRP A 296 -17.26 16.04 12.67
N VAL A 297 -16.22 16.53 12.02
CA VAL A 297 -15.27 17.48 12.59
C VAL A 297 -15.51 18.85 11.98
N PRO A 298 -16.03 19.82 12.73
CA PRO A 298 -16.26 21.15 12.20
C PRO A 298 -14.94 21.84 11.87
N THR A 299 -14.98 22.84 10.98
CA THR A 299 -13.81 23.53 10.42
C THR A 299 -12.83 24.02 11.50
N ASN A 300 -13.32 24.59 12.61
CA ASN A 300 -12.50 25.10 13.72
C ASN A 300 -11.79 23.99 14.52
N MET A 301 -12.25 22.75 14.41
CA MET A 301 -11.65 21.57 15.05
C MET A 301 -10.85 20.72 14.05
N ALA A 302 -10.87 21.10 12.76
CA ALA A 302 -10.06 20.54 11.67
C ALA A 302 -8.83 21.44 11.41
N TYR A 303 -8.71 22.02 10.24
CA TYR A 303 -7.58 22.86 9.84
C TYR A 303 -7.86 24.37 9.97
N GLY A 304 -9.05 24.76 10.48
CA GLY A 304 -9.44 26.15 10.66
C GLY A 304 -9.96 26.81 9.38
N ALA A 305 -10.28 28.12 9.49
CA ALA A 305 -10.81 28.91 8.38
C ALA A 305 -9.75 29.28 7.32
N ALA A 306 -8.46 29.22 7.66
CA ALA A 306 -7.34 29.45 6.76
C ALA A 306 -6.39 28.24 6.82
N PRO A 307 -6.74 27.14 6.19
CA PRO A 307 -5.90 25.95 6.22
C PRO A 307 -4.62 26.13 5.41
N PRO A 308 -3.53 25.37 5.70
CA PRO A 308 -2.37 25.33 4.84
C PRO A 308 -2.75 24.95 3.40
N PRO A 309 -2.00 25.38 2.37
CA PRO A 309 -2.38 25.17 0.95
C PRO A 309 -2.61 23.69 0.54
N THR A 310 -2.06 22.77 1.32
CA THR A 310 -2.18 21.33 1.08
C THR A 310 -3.24 20.64 1.93
N ALA A 311 -3.84 21.34 2.90
CA ALA A 311 -4.88 20.77 3.76
C ALA A 311 -6.27 20.99 3.16
N PRO A 312 -7.23 20.07 3.41
CA PRO A 312 -8.59 20.24 2.96
C PRO A 312 -9.28 21.38 3.72
N GLU A 313 -10.14 22.09 3.02
CA GLU A 313 -10.96 23.18 3.59
C GLU A 313 -12.27 22.64 4.17
N GLY A 314 -12.79 23.38 5.15
CA GLY A 314 -14.13 23.15 5.69
C GLY A 314 -14.22 22.00 6.70
N MET A 315 -15.44 21.50 6.82
CA MET A 315 -15.77 20.38 7.68
C MET A 315 -15.25 19.07 7.10
N LEU A 316 -14.78 18.19 7.95
CA LEU A 316 -14.30 16.86 7.58
C LEU A 316 -15.16 15.77 8.24
N VAL A 317 -15.45 14.72 7.50
CA VAL A 317 -16.13 13.54 8.01
C VAL A 317 -15.18 12.36 7.97
N PHE A 318 -14.99 11.72 9.11
CA PHE A 318 -14.16 10.53 9.26
C PHE A 318 -15.03 9.32 9.52
N GLU A 319 -14.70 8.19 8.94
CA GLU A 319 -15.11 6.89 9.43
C GLU A 319 -13.86 6.17 9.89
N VAL A 320 -13.82 5.82 11.18
CA VAL A 320 -12.63 5.29 11.86
C VAL A 320 -12.98 3.94 12.47
N GLU A 321 -12.17 2.93 12.21
CA GLU A 321 -12.14 1.68 12.96
C GLU A 321 -10.91 1.70 13.87
N LEU A 322 -11.15 1.64 15.20
CA LEU A 322 -10.07 1.59 16.18
C LEU A 322 -9.65 0.13 16.40
N LEU A 323 -8.49 -0.22 15.87
CA LEU A 323 -7.97 -1.59 15.95
C LEU A 323 -7.25 -1.84 17.27
N LYS A 324 -6.41 -0.88 17.71
CA LYS A 324 -5.60 -1.04 18.92
C LYS A 324 -5.21 0.29 19.53
N ILE A 325 -5.18 0.31 20.86
CA ILE A 325 -4.62 1.40 21.67
C ILE A 325 -3.20 1.01 22.05
N LEU A 326 -2.24 1.86 21.69
CA LEU A 326 -0.82 1.69 21.98
C LEU A 326 -0.45 2.74 23.04
N SER A 327 -0.61 2.37 24.32
CA SER A 327 -0.26 3.25 25.45
C SER A 327 1.23 3.61 25.39
N ASN A 328 1.54 4.89 25.60
CA ASN A 328 2.90 5.40 25.73
C ASN A 328 3.43 5.18 27.15
#